data_28c4cd1c61f662cb0cd6320a4bbca2ff
#
_entry.id   28c4cd1c61f662cb0cd6320a4bbca2ff
#
_cell.length_a   1.000
_cell.length_b   1.000
_cell.length_c   1.000
_cell.angle_alpha   90.00
_cell.angle_beta   90.00
_cell.angle_gamma   90.00
#
_symmetry.space_group_name_H-M   'P 1'
#
loop_
_entity.id
_entity.type
_entity.pdbx_description
1 polymer ?
#
loop_
_entity_poly.entity_id
_entity_poly.type
_entity_poly.pdbx_seq_one_letter_code
_entity_poly.pdbx_strand_id
1 'polypeptide(L)'
;MLLAGIALAALAMALTGILIFMADDRQLRDLTFWQLGSLGGATWPKIASVGPIIVLALAVMPFLAKGLNALALGEATAGHLGIPVQRLKYTAIVGVSAAVGASVAVSGGIGFVGIVVPHLLRLLIGPDNRYLLPASALLGASMLLIADAVARVVVAPAELPIGIVTAIAGAPFFLWILLRKRGVIDL
;
A
#
# COMPACT_ATOMS: atom_id res chain seq x y z
N MET A 1 11.32 -14.59 8.63
CA MET A 1 11.14 -13.43 7.75
C MET A 1 10.59 -12.20 8.48
N LEU A 2 9.62 -12.34 9.40
CA LEU A 2 9.04 -11.19 10.15
C LEU A 2 10.10 -10.41 10.93
N LEU A 3 10.96 -11.10 11.69
CA LEU A 3 12.04 -10.48 12.47
C LEU A 3 13.06 -9.72 11.60
N ALA A 4 13.38 -10.26 10.43
CA ALA A 4 14.27 -9.58 9.48
C ALA A 4 13.62 -8.28 8.94
N GLY A 5 12.31 -8.30 8.67
CA GLY A 5 11.57 -7.10 8.27
C GLY A 5 11.56 -6.03 9.36
N ILE A 6 11.36 -6.42 10.62
CA ILE A 6 11.40 -5.50 11.77
C ILE A 6 12.81 -4.89 11.92
N ALA A 7 13.86 -5.70 11.81
CA ALA A 7 15.24 -5.22 11.90
C ALA A 7 15.60 -4.24 10.76
N LEU A 8 15.18 -4.53 9.52
CA LEU A 8 15.36 -3.62 8.38
C LEU A 8 14.59 -2.31 8.55
N ALA A 9 13.36 -2.39 9.04
CA ALA A 9 12.57 -1.19 9.33
C ALA A 9 13.23 -0.33 10.41
N ALA A 10 13.72 -0.94 11.49
CA ALA A 10 14.44 -0.24 12.55
C ALA A 10 15.72 0.45 12.03
N LEU A 11 16.48 -0.24 11.16
CA LEU A 11 17.66 0.33 10.53
C LEU A 11 17.30 1.52 9.63
N ALA A 12 16.27 1.39 8.79
CA ALA A 12 15.79 2.47 7.95
C ALA A 12 15.33 3.68 8.78
N MET A 13 14.60 3.44 9.88
CA MET A 13 14.20 4.51 10.81
C MET A 13 15.40 5.19 11.47
N ALA A 14 16.43 4.45 11.85
CA ALA A 14 17.64 5.01 12.43
C ALA A 14 18.38 5.91 11.42
N LEU A 15 18.53 5.47 10.17
CA LEU A 15 19.12 6.27 9.09
C LEU A 15 18.30 7.54 8.82
N THR A 16 16.99 7.41 8.76
CA THR A 16 16.08 8.56 8.61
C THR A 16 16.23 9.53 9.79
N GLY A 17 16.35 9.02 11.02
CA GLY A 17 16.58 9.83 12.21
C GLY A 17 17.88 10.64 12.16
N ILE A 18 18.95 10.07 11.63
CA ILE A 18 20.23 10.78 11.43
C ILE A 18 20.03 11.92 10.43
N LEU A 19 19.34 11.67 9.31
CA LEU A 19 19.06 12.71 8.31
C LEU A 19 18.20 13.84 8.88
N ILE A 20 17.19 13.50 9.66
CA ILE A 20 16.32 14.47 10.36
C ILE A 20 17.14 15.32 11.34
N PHE A 21 18.05 14.71 12.09
CA PHE A 21 18.91 15.44 13.03
C PHE A 21 19.84 16.43 12.34
N MET A 22 20.27 16.15 11.11
CA MET A 22 21.15 17.01 10.31
C MET A 22 20.39 18.04 9.45
N ALA A 23 19.07 17.94 9.38
CA ALA A 23 18.23 18.76 8.52
C ALA A 23 18.02 20.18 9.11
N ASP A 24 17.90 21.16 8.22
CA ASP A 24 17.48 22.50 8.58
C ASP A 24 15.93 22.61 8.72
N ASP A 25 15.42 23.73 9.22
CA ASP A 25 13.97 23.95 9.44
C ASP A 25 13.15 23.83 8.16
N ARG A 26 13.71 24.20 7.00
CA ARG A 26 13.02 24.09 5.71
C ARG A 26 12.92 22.63 5.29
N GLN A 27 14.00 21.87 5.39
CA GLN A 27 14.05 20.44 5.09
C GLN A 27 13.13 19.65 6.02
N LEU A 28 13.06 19.99 7.31
CA LEU A 28 12.14 19.39 8.28
C LEU A 28 10.68 19.63 7.88
N ARG A 29 10.35 20.83 7.44
CA ARG A 29 9.01 21.17 6.96
C ARG A 29 8.66 20.38 5.71
N ASP A 30 9.55 20.34 4.73
CA ASP A 30 9.35 19.60 3.48
C ASP A 30 9.17 18.10 3.76
N LEU A 31 9.95 17.53 4.67
CA LEU A 31 9.84 16.14 5.11
C LEU A 31 8.50 15.86 5.79
N THR A 32 8.03 16.79 6.64
CA THR A 32 6.74 16.64 7.32
C THR A 32 5.58 16.61 6.32
N PHE A 33 5.58 17.53 5.34
CA PHE A 33 4.58 17.51 4.27
C PHE A 33 4.67 16.26 3.40
N TRP A 34 5.89 15.80 3.07
CA TRP A 34 6.10 14.58 2.31
C TRP A 34 5.57 13.36 3.07
N GLN A 35 5.77 13.27 4.40
CA GLN A 35 5.25 12.16 5.21
C GLN A 35 3.72 12.08 5.20
N LEU A 36 3.03 13.20 5.06
CA LEU A 36 1.56 13.26 4.98
C LEU A 36 1.01 12.81 3.62
N GLY A 37 1.86 12.66 2.61
CA GLY A 37 1.52 12.21 1.27
C GLY A 37 0.79 13.26 0.44
N SER A 38 1.20 13.41 -0.82
CA SER A 38 0.55 14.29 -1.79
C SER A 38 0.78 13.79 -3.22
N LEU A 39 -0.25 13.93 -4.07
CA LEU A 39 -0.15 13.71 -5.51
C LEU A 39 0.03 15.03 -6.30
N GLY A 40 -0.08 16.18 -5.61
CA GLY A 40 0.04 17.51 -6.24
C GLY A 40 1.42 17.82 -6.84
N GLY A 41 2.47 17.17 -6.32
CA GLY A 41 3.84 17.31 -6.85
C GLY A 41 4.20 16.36 -7.99
N ALA A 42 3.22 15.77 -8.71
CA ALA A 42 3.45 14.85 -9.81
C ALA A 42 4.02 15.60 -11.03
N THR A 43 5.15 15.11 -11.56
CA THR A 43 5.81 15.62 -12.78
C THR A 43 6.18 14.46 -13.70
N TRP A 44 6.28 14.72 -15.00
CA TRP A 44 6.68 13.71 -15.97
C TRP A 44 8.02 13.03 -15.65
N PRO A 45 9.08 13.75 -15.22
CA PRO A 45 10.32 13.09 -14.79
C PRO A 45 10.14 12.13 -13.61
N LYS A 46 9.33 12.50 -12.60
CA LYS A 46 9.02 11.60 -11.48
C LYS A 46 8.26 10.36 -11.95
N ILE A 47 7.25 10.53 -12.83
CA ILE A 47 6.50 9.40 -13.39
C ILE A 47 7.42 8.49 -14.20
N ALA A 48 8.30 9.05 -15.03
CA ALA A 48 9.23 8.27 -15.83
C ALA A 48 10.25 7.48 -14.97
N SER A 49 10.64 8.00 -13.81
CA SER A 49 11.58 7.31 -12.91
C SER A 49 10.96 6.13 -12.17
N VAL A 50 9.71 6.23 -11.72
CA VAL A 50 9.07 5.19 -10.91
C VAL A 50 8.07 4.35 -11.71
N GLY A 51 7.51 4.88 -12.78
CA GLY A 51 6.51 4.22 -13.62
C GLY A 51 6.92 2.84 -14.10
N PRO A 52 8.12 2.65 -14.67
CA PRO A 52 8.59 1.33 -15.11
C PRO A 52 8.60 0.30 -13.99
N ILE A 53 9.00 0.69 -12.77
CA ILE A 53 9.05 -0.20 -11.61
C ILE A 53 7.64 -0.64 -11.22
N ILE A 54 6.71 0.31 -11.15
CA ILE A 54 5.31 0.06 -10.78
C ILE A 54 4.64 -0.81 -11.86
N VAL A 55 4.81 -0.48 -13.13
CA VAL A 55 4.23 -1.25 -14.25
C VAL A 55 4.77 -2.68 -14.25
N LEU A 56 6.07 -2.86 -14.07
CA LEU A 56 6.68 -4.20 -14.01
C LEU A 56 6.11 -5.00 -12.82
N ALA A 57 6.02 -4.40 -11.65
CA ALA A 57 5.43 -5.05 -10.49
C ALA A 57 3.96 -5.43 -10.73
N LEU A 58 3.15 -4.54 -11.27
CA LEU A 58 1.76 -4.81 -11.61
C LEU A 58 1.62 -5.89 -12.69
N ALA A 59 2.51 -5.94 -13.66
CA ALA A 59 2.51 -6.97 -14.71
C ALA A 59 2.85 -8.38 -14.17
N VAL A 60 3.67 -8.46 -13.11
CA VAL A 60 4.04 -9.74 -12.48
C VAL A 60 2.93 -10.26 -11.55
N MET A 61 2.16 -9.39 -10.89
CA MET A 61 1.17 -9.78 -9.89
C MET A 61 0.12 -10.79 -10.38
N PRO A 62 -0.48 -10.70 -11.57
CA PRO A 62 -1.45 -11.68 -12.05
C PRO A 62 -0.90 -13.11 -12.15
N PHE A 63 0.38 -13.27 -12.46
CA PHE A 63 1.03 -14.58 -12.51
C PHE A 63 1.15 -15.24 -11.14
N LEU A 64 1.15 -14.46 -10.06
CA LEU A 64 1.19 -14.95 -8.70
C LEU A 64 -0.19 -15.35 -8.17
N ALA A 65 -1.28 -14.96 -8.83
CA ALA A 65 -2.65 -15.14 -8.33
C ALA A 65 -2.99 -16.59 -7.99
N LYS A 66 -2.63 -17.55 -8.86
CA LYS A 66 -2.86 -19.00 -8.64
C LYS A 66 -2.10 -19.49 -7.39
N GLY A 67 -0.84 -19.10 -7.27
CA GLY A 67 0.00 -19.45 -6.13
C GLY A 67 -0.50 -18.84 -4.82
N LEU A 68 -0.96 -17.59 -4.85
CA LEU A 68 -1.53 -16.92 -3.70
C LEU A 68 -2.86 -17.56 -3.25
N ASN A 69 -3.71 -18.01 -4.19
CA ASN A 69 -4.92 -18.75 -3.87
C ASN A 69 -4.59 -20.09 -3.19
N ALA A 70 -3.60 -20.84 -3.71
CA ALA A 70 -3.16 -22.07 -3.07
C ALA A 70 -2.54 -21.82 -1.68
N LEU A 71 -1.78 -20.73 -1.51
CA LEU A 71 -1.19 -20.36 -0.23
C LEU A 71 -2.25 -20.01 0.83
N ALA A 72 -3.41 -19.51 0.42
CA ALA A 72 -4.54 -19.26 1.33
C ALA A 72 -5.11 -20.55 1.95
N LEU A 73 -4.88 -21.71 1.34
CA LEU A 73 -5.22 -23.03 1.88
C LEU A 73 -4.14 -23.60 2.82
N GLY A 74 -3.06 -22.87 3.02
CA GLY A 74 -1.91 -23.26 3.84
C GLY A 74 -0.67 -23.63 3.02
N GLU A 75 0.51 -23.43 3.62
CA GLU A 75 1.80 -23.66 2.94
C GLU A 75 2.03 -25.12 2.57
N ALA A 76 1.64 -26.06 3.45
CA ALA A 76 1.77 -27.49 3.19
C ALA A 76 0.91 -27.92 1.99
N THR A 77 -0.34 -27.47 1.97
CA THR A 77 -1.28 -27.75 0.86
C THR A 77 -0.78 -27.16 -0.46
N ALA A 78 -0.30 -25.91 -0.44
CA ALA A 78 0.28 -25.29 -1.62
C ALA A 78 1.51 -26.06 -2.15
N GLY A 79 2.37 -26.57 -1.23
CA GLY A 79 3.51 -27.41 -1.57
C GLY A 79 3.09 -28.73 -2.23
N HIS A 80 2.05 -29.41 -1.70
CA HIS A 80 1.50 -30.62 -2.30
C HIS A 80 0.90 -30.41 -3.68
N LEU A 81 0.37 -29.20 -3.95
CA LEU A 81 -0.11 -28.78 -5.27
C LEU A 81 1.04 -28.40 -6.24
N GLY A 82 2.29 -28.62 -5.87
CA GLY A 82 3.45 -28.33 -6.70
C GLY A 82 3.83 -26.85 -6.79
N ILE A 83 3.27 -25.99 -5.93
CA ILE A 83 3.61 -24.56 -5.91
C ILE A 83 4.96 -24.36 -5.19
N PRO A 84 5.96 -23.71 -5.83
CA PRO A 84 7.23 -23.37 -5.17
C PRO A 84 7.04 -22.20 -4.19
N VAL A 85 6.51 -22.52 -3.00
CA VAL A 85 6.03 -21.54 -1.98
C VAL A 85 7.08 -20.47 -1.66
N GLN A 86 8.37 -20.86 -1.54
CA GLN A 86 9.42 -19.90 -1.21
C GLN A 86 9.68 -18.91 -2.34
N ARG A 87 9.69 -19.38 -3.59
CA ARG A 87 9.84 -18.51 -4.77
C ARG A 87 8.65 -17.57 -4.90
N LEU A 88 7.43 -18.08 -4.71
CA LEU A 88 6.20 -17.29 -4.72
C LEU A 88 6.27 -16.15 -3.69
N LYS A 89 6.59 -16.48 -2.43
CA LYS A 89 6.72 -15.49 -1.35
C LYS A 89 7.79 -14.44 -1.66
N TYR A 90 8.96 -14.88 -2.11
CA TYR A 90 10.05 -13.97 -2.43
C TYR A 90 9.68 -13.01 -3.56
N THR A 91 9.10 -13.52 -4.64
CA THR A 91 8.67 -12.70 -5.77
C THR A 91 7.57 -11.71 -5.37
N ALA A 92 6.61 -12.16 -4.56
CA ALA A 92 5.55 -11.28 -4.05
C ALA A 92 6.12 -10.16 -3.16
N ILE A 93 7.01 -10.50 -2.21
CA ILE A 93 7.62 -9.52 -1.30
C ILE A 93 8.44 -8.49 -2.09
N VAL A 94 9.31 -8.95 -3.00
CA VAL A 94 10.15 -8.05 -3.80
C VAL A 94 9.29 -7.15 -4.69
N GLY A 95 8.30 -7.71 -5.39
CA GLY A 95 7.41 -6.95 -6.25
C GLY A 95 6.59 -5.90 -5.49
N VAL A 96 5.99 -6.27 -4.36
CA VAL A 96 5.23 -5.32 -3.51
C VAL A 96 6.15 -4.26 -2.92
N SER A 97 7.31 -4.64 -2.39
CA SER A 97 8.27 -3.68 -1.80
C SER A 97 8.80 -2.70 -2.84
N ALA A 98 9.09 -3.16 -4.05
CA ALA A 98 9.53 -2.30 -5.14
C ALA A 98 8.44 -1.31 -5.56
N ALA A 99 7.20 -1.79 -5.77
CA ALA A 99 6.07 -0.94 -6.15
C ALA A 99 5.72 0.10 -5.08
N VAL A 100 5.62 -0.34 -3.82
CA VAL A 100 5.30 0.54 -2.69
C VAL A 100 6.42 1.53 -2.45
N GLY A 101 7.69 1.08 -2.44
CA GLY A 101 8.85 1.96 -2.25
C GLY A 101 8.95 3.02 -3.35
N ALA A 102 8.77 2.64 -4.62
CA ALA A 102 8.74 3.57 -5.73
C ALA A 102 7.59 4.59 -5.61
N SER A 103 6.40 4.14 -5.23
CA SER A 103 5.24 5.02 -5.03
C SER A 103 5.48 6.01 -3.89
N VAL A 104 5.93 5.52 -2.72
CA VAL A 104 6.19 6.35 -1.54
C VAL A 104 7.30 7.37 -1.79
N ALA A 105 8.33 7.02 -2.55
CA ALA A 105 9.43 7.94 -2.88
C ALA A 105 8.96 9.22 -3.58
N VAL A 106 7.91 9.15 -4.40
CA VAL A 106 7.41 10.30 -5.18
C VAL A 106 6.15 10.94 -4.62
N SER A 107 5.31 10.19 -3.89
CA SER A 107 4.02 10.67 -3.37
C SER A 107 3.98 10.79 -1.86
N GLY A 108 5.01 10.33 -1.16
CA GLY A 108 4.99 10.23 0.31
C GLY A 108 4.11 9.09 0.83
N GLY A 109 3.86 9.09 2.14
CA GLY A 109 3.11 8.04 2.82
C GLY A 109 1.60 8.20 2.67
N ILE A 110 0.96 7.33 1.90
CA ILE A 110 -0.50 7.28 1.77
C ILE A 110 -0.99 5.98 2.43
N GLY A 111 -1.68 6.13 3.58
CA GLY A 111 -2.15 5.00 4.36
C GLY A 111 -3.55 4.51 3.98
N PHE A 112 -3.98 3.40 4.61
CA PHE A 112 -5.31 2.80 4.58
C PHE A 112 -5.78 2.20 3.25
N VAL A 113 -5.45 2.79 2.09
CA VAL A 113 -5.92 2.31 0.77
C VAL A 113 -5.55 0.84 0.55
N GLY A 114 -4.31 0.46 0.86
CA GLY A 114 -3.82 -0.93 0.70
C GLY A 114 -4.50 -1.96 1.60
N ILE A 115 -5.20 -1.54 2.64
CA ILE A 115 -5.95 -2.42 3.55
C ILE A 115 -7.44 -2.40 3.21
N VAL A 116 -8.00 -1.20 3.07
CA VAL A 116 -9.44 -0.99 2.86
C VAL A 116 -9.90 -1.55 1.52
N VAL A 117 -9.19 -1.24 0.44
CA VAL A 117 -9.58 -1.65 -0.91
C VAL A 117 -9.66 -3.16 -1.09
N PRO A 118 -8.61 -3.96 -0.82
CA PRO A 118 -8.70 -5.40 -1.00
C PRO A 118 -9.68 -6.05 -0.02
N HIS A 119 -9.88 -5.48 1.17
CA HIS A 119 -10.86 -6.00 2.11
C HIS A 119 -12.29 -5.79 1.62
N LEU A 120 -12.62 -4.58 1.13
CA LEU A 120 -13.91 -4.27 0.54
C LEU A 120 -14.21 -5.18 -0.66
N LEU A 121 -13.24 -5.35 -1.55
CA LEU A 121 -13.39 -6.22 -2.71
C LEU A 121 -13.58 -7.69 -2.35
N ARG A 122 -12.90 -8.20 -1.33
CA ARG A 122 -13.12 -9.57 -0.85
C ARG A 122 -14.57 -9.80 -0.38
N LEU A 123 -15.20 -8.78 0.18
CA LEU A 123 -16.60 -8.86 0.59
C LEU A 123 -17.57 -8.84 -0.61
N LEU A 124 -17.19 -8.18 -1.71
CA LEU A 124 -18.05 -8.00 -2.90
C LEU A 124 -17.85 -9.09 -3.95
N ILE A 125 -16.61 -9.43 -4.28
CA ILE A 125 -16.27 -10.34 -5.39
C ILE A 125 -15.61 -11.64 -4.92
N GLY A 126 -15.42 -11.81 -3.60
CA GLY A 126 -14.81 -13.00 -3.02
C GLY A 126 -13.27 -12.97 -2.95
N PRO A 127 -12.66 -14.07 -2.47
CA PRO A 127 -11.23 -14.13 -2.14
C PRO A 127 -10.33 -14.53 -3.32
N ASP A 128 -10.85 -14.77 -4.54
CA ASP A 128 -10.03 -15.22 -5.67
C ASP A 128 -9.09 -14.09 -6.14
N ASN A 129 -7.79 -14.30 -5.95
CA ASN A 129 -6.75 -13.34 -6.31
C ASN A 129 -6.66 -13.03 -7.81
N ARG A 130 -7.25 -13.86 -8.69
CA ARG A 130 -7.30 -13.57 -10.14
C ARG A 130 -8.11 -12.32 -10.44
N TYR A 131 -9.20 -12.12 -9.72
CA TYR A 131 -10.08 -10.94 -9.85
C TYR A 131 -9.71 -9.87 -8.84
N LEU A 132 -9.30 -10.30 -7.63
CA LEU A 132 -9.01 -9.40 -6.51
C LEU A 132 -7.82 -8.48 -6.82
N LEU A 133 -6.73 -8.98 -7.41
CA LEU A 133 -5.54 -8.17 -7.67
C LEU A 133 -5.81 -7.06 -8.70
N PRO A 134 -6.34 -7.31 -9.91
CA PRO A 134 -6.62 -6.24 -10.86
C PRO A 134 -7.73 -5.30 -10.37
N ALA A 135 -8.77 -5.83 -9.72
CA ALA A 135 -9.83 -5.00 -9.14
C ALA A 135 -9.30 -4.08 -8.04
N SER A 136 -8.36 -4.57 -7.20
CA SER A 136 -7.70 -3.76 -6.16
C SER A 136 -6.86 -2.63 -6.76
N ALA A 137 -6.16 -2.88 -7.86
CA ALA A 137 -5.39 -1.85 -8.54
C ALA A 137 -6.31 -0.76 -9.11
N LEU A 138 -7.40 -1.13 -9.78
CA LEU A 138 -8.36 -0.18 -10.36
C LEU A 138 -9.11 0.61 -9.29
N LEU A 139 -9.65 -0.06 -8.28
CA LEU A 139 -10.40 0.60 -7.21
C LEU A 139 -9.48 1.48 -6.37
N GLY A 140 -8.27 1.01 -6.06
CA GLY A 140 -7.27 1.79 -5.33
C GLY A 140 -6.88 3.07 -6.07
N ALA A 141 -6.62 2.98 -7.38
CA ALA A 141 -6.34 4.15 -8.22
C ALA A 141 -7.52 5.12 -8.24
N SER A 142 -8.76 4.61 -8.42
CA SER A 142 -9.97 5.45 -8.42
C SER A 142 -10.19 6.14 -7.08
N MET A 143 -10.01 5.43 -5.96
CA MET A 143 -10.10 6.01 -4.62
C MET A 143 -9.07 7.12 -4.39
N LEU A 144 -7.82 6.92 -4.83
CA LEU A 144 -6.78 7.94 -4.70
C LEU A 144 -7.08 9.17 -5.54
N LEU A 145 -7.59 9.01 -6.76
CA LEU A 145 -8.01 10.15 -7.60
C LEU A 145 -9.15 10.95 -6.98
N ILE A 146 -10.14 10.26 -6.41
CA ILE A 146 -11.25 10.92 -5.70
C ILE A 146 -10.73 11.63 -4.45
N ALA A 147 -9.87 10.98 -3.66
CA ALA A 147 -9.29 11.57 -2.47
C ALA A 147 -8.42 12.80 -2.79
N ASP A 148 -7.66 12.78 -3.89
CA ASP A 148 -6.88 13.93 -4.38
C ASP A 148 -7.80 15.07 -4.82
N ALA A 149 -8.86 14.78 -5.56
CA ALA A 149 -9.85 15.79 -5.95
C ALA A 149 -10.51 16.46 -4.74
N VAL A 150 -10.89 15.69 -3.73
CA VAL A 150 -11.43 16.19 -2.46
C VAL A 150 -10.39 17.03 -1.71
N ALA A 151 -9.15 16.56 -1.62
CA ALA A 151 -8.06 17.23 -0.94
C ALA A 151 -7.78 18.63 -1.49
N ARG A 152 -7.90 18.81 -2.81
CA ARG A 152 -7.70 20.11 -3.51
C ARG A 152 -8.84 21.09 -3.31
N VAL A 153 -10.06 20.61 -3.07
CA VAL A 153 -11.25 21.47 -2.99
C VAL A 153 -11.56 21.91 -1.58
N VAL A 154 -11.37 21.02 -0.59
CA VAL A 154 -11.86 21.24 0.80
C VAL A 154 -11.19 22.41 1.51
N VAL A 155 -9.92 22.69 1.22
CA VAL A 155 -9.12 23.73 1.92
C VAL A 155 -8.54 24.76 0.95
N ALA A 156 -9.13 24.91 -0.24
CA ALA A 156 -8.63 25.87 -1.23
C ALA A 156 -8.46 27.30 -0.62
N PRO A 157 -7.37 28.04 -0.92
CA PRO A 157 -6.35 27.77 -1.92
C PRO A 157 -5.20 26.85 -1.44
N ALA A 158 -5.19 26.37 -0.20
CA ALA A 158 -4.20 25.41 0.30
C ALA A 158 -4.56 23.99 -0.18
N GLU A 159 -3.55 23.14 -0.33
CA GLU A 159 -3.74 21.70 -0.65
C GLU A 159 -3.67 20.91 0.65
N LEU A 160 -4.73 20.14 0.95
CA LEU A 160 -4.73 19.21 2.05
C LEU A 160 -3.91 17.95 1.65
N PRO A 161 -2.97 17.47 2.49
CA PRO A 161 -2.30 16.21 2.21
C PRO A 161 -3.30 15.06 2.05
N ILE A 162 -3.16 14.29 0.98
CA ILE A 162 -4.10 13.20 0.63
C ILE A 162 -4.13 12.09 1.70
N GLY A 163 -3.01 11.87 2.41
CA GLY A 163 -2.92 10.91 3.50
C GLY A 163 -3.89 11.23 4.65
N ILE A 164 -4.20 12.50 4.91
CA ILE A 164 -5.19 12.91 5.91
C ILE A 164 -6.59 12.48 5.44
N VAL A 165 -6.94 12.73 4.18
CA VAL A 165 -8.24 12.35 3.60
C VAL A 165 -8.44 10.85 3.65
N THR A 166 -7.42 10.09 3.23
CA THR A 166 -7.48 8.61 3.24
C THR A 166 -7.52 8.04 4.66
N ALA A 167 -6.87 8.69 5.64
CA ALA A 167 -6.91 8.27 7.03
C ALA A 167 -8.29 8.54 7.67
N ILE A 168 -8.88 9.71 7.43
CA ILE A 168 -10.21 10.08 7.94
C ILE A 168 -11.29 9.12 7.39
N ALA A 169 -11.19 8.72 6.12
CA ALA A 169 -12.12 7.78 5.53
C ALA A 169 -11.82 6.33 5.91
N GLY A 170 -10.55 5.95 5.94
CA GLY A 170 -10.10 4.56 6.10
C GLY A 170 -10.12 4.08 7.55
N ALA A 171 -9.74 4.91 8.52
CA ALA A 171 -9.64 4.49 9.91
C ALA A 171 -11.01 4.14 10.53
N PRO A 172 -12.09 4.94 10.37
CA PRO A 172 -13.41 4.57 10.86
C PRO A 172 -13.95 3.30 10.18
N PHE A 173 -13.73 3.16 8.86
CA PHE A 173 -14.14 1.97 8.13
C PHE A 173 -13.44 0.71 8.66
N PHE A 174 -12.14 0.80 8.92
CA PHE A 174 -11.37 -0.33 9.46
C PHE A 174 -11.80 -0.69 10.88
N LEU A 175 -12.04 0.31 11.75
CA LEU A 175 -12.57 0.11 13.09
C LEU A 175 -13.96 -0.54 13.06
N TRP A 176 -14.83 -0.09 12.18
CA TRP A 176 -16.16 -0.68 12.01
C TRP A 176 -16.09 -2.16 11.63
N ILE A 177 -15.19 -2.54 10.71
CA ILE A 177 -14.97 -3.94 10.33
C ILE A 177 -14.47 -4.78 11.50
N LEU A 178 -13.52 -4.25 12.27
CA LEU A 178 -12.96 -4.96 13.44
C LEU A 178 -14.02 -5.18 14.51
N LEU A 179 -14.84 -4.19 14.81
CA LEU A 179 -15.90 -4.28 15.80
C LEU A 179 -17.03 -5.23 15.36
N ARG A 180 -17.38 -5.22 14.07
CA ARG A 180 -18.41 -6.12 13.53
C ARG A 180 -18.01 -7.60 13.59
N LYS A 181 -16.72 -7.94 13.47
CA LYS A 181 -16.23 -9.33 13.58
C LYS A 181 -16.23 -9.87 15.00
N ARG A 182 -16.23 -9.03 16.03
CA ARG A 182 -16.29 -9.48 17.43
C ARG A 182 -17.66 -10.04 17.84
N GLY A 183 -18.73 -9.68 17.16
CA GLY A 183 -20.09 -10.19 17.43
C GLY A 183 -20.38 -11.61 16.92
N VAL A 184 -19.42 -12.27 16.24
CA VAL A 184 -19.61 -13.64 15.67
C VAL A 184 -18.78 -14.69 16.42
N ILE A 185 -17.93 -14.29 17.37
CA ILE A 185 -17.04 -15.21 18.12
C ILE A 185 -17.55 -15.52 19.52
N ASP A 186 -18.61 -14.87 20.00
CA ASP A 186 -19.23 -15.11 21.30
C ASP A 186 -20.51 -15.98 21.22
N LEU A 187 -20.50 -17.03 20.38
CA LEU A 187 -21.46 -18.13 20.43
C LEU A 187 -20.76 -19.49 20.38
#